data_2c75d8c25f916e16c5e501826a5fef7a
#
_entry.id   2c75d8c25f916e16c5e501826a5fef7a
#
_cell.length_a   1.000
_cell.length_b   1.000
_cell.length_c   1.000
_cell.angle_alpha   90.00
_cell.angle_beta   90.00
_cell.angle_gamma   90.00
#
_symmetry.space_group_name_H-M   'P 1'
#
loop_
_entity.id
_entity.type
_entity.pdbx_description
1 polymer ?
#
loop_
_entity_poly.entity_id
_entity_poly.type
_entity_poly.pdbx_seq_one_letter_code
_entity_poly.pdbx_strand_id
1 'polypeptide(L)'
;MADIQGGESPKLAALASVALRMSIRNIIPCVIEDIHGGMSMCKVKMKVCEGQYLRSSVTLESRQLLDLQVGKSVLALFKASAATVSKDKPEERSRCFLFGQVSRLPQKEKGGEVTLRLPNGLNVVGFIRGNHGLEIGSEVYIQIPEQSVVIALLG
;
A
#
# COMPACT_ATOMS: atom_id res chain seq x y z
N MET A 1 -24.86 -14.89 5.92
CA MET A 1 -24.80 -14.98 6.32
C MET A 1 -24.93 -14.94 6.95
N ALA A 2 -25.14 -14.64 6.65
CA ALA A 2 -25.05 -14.61 7.10
C ALA A 2 -25.06 -14.50 7.62
N ASP A 3 -24.94 -14.46 7.49
CA ASP A 3 -24.86 -14.45 8.03
C ASP A 3 -24.78 -14.29 8.80
N ILE A 4 -24.59 -14.08 8.82
CA ILE A 4 -24.27 -14.05 9.51
C ILE A 4 -24.42 -14.19 10.11
N GLN A 5 -24.34 -14.31 10.04
CA GLN A 5 -24.43 -14.47 10.50
C GLN A 5 -24.52 -14.24 10.94
N GLY A 6 -24.83 -14.41 10.75
CA GLY A 6 -24.82 -14.08 11.07
C GLY A 6 -25.05 -13.53 11.00
N GLY A 7 -25.15 -13.82 10.86
CA GLY A 7 -25.09 -13.17 10.60
C GLY A 7 -25.24 -12.51 10.40
N GLU A 8 -26.17 -13.00 9.52
CA GLU A 8 -25.91 -11.69 9.16
C GLU A 8 -24.46 -11.26 9.10
N SER A 9 -23.60 -12.15 9.31
CA SER A 9 -22.24 -11.83 9.50
C SER A 9 -21.54 -11.28 8.26
N PRO A 10 -21.79 -11.67 6.99
CA PRO A 10 -21.18 -11.02 5.84
C PRO A 10 -21.50 -9.54 5.76
N LYS A 11 -22.73 -9.16 6.03
CA LYS A 11 -23.15 -7.77 6.03
C LYS A 11 -22.50 -6.98 7.16
N LEU A 12 -22.43 -7.56 8.34
CA LEU A 12 -21.75 -6.94 9.48
C LEU A 12 -20.25 -6.78 9.21
N ALA A 13 -19.62 -7.78 8.60
CA ALA A 13 -18.22 -7.71 8.25
C ALA A 13 -17.94 -6.57 7.25
N ALA A 14 -18.81 -6.39 6.26
CA ALA A 14 -18.67 -5.30 5.30
C ALA A 14 -18.82 -3.94 5.97
N LEU A 15 -19.81 -3.78 6.86
CA LEU A 15 -20.00 -2.56 7.62
C LEU A 15 -18.83 -2.30 8.56
N ALA A 16 -18.33 -3.33 9.21
CA ALA A 16 -17.20 -3.21 10.11
C ALA A 16 -15.95 -2.77 9.38
N SER A 17 -15.70 -3.28 8.16
CA SER A 17 -14.53 -2.89 7.39
C SER A 17 -14.60 -1.44 6.94
N VAL A 18 -15.79 -0.90 6.63
CA VAL A 18 -15.98 0.51 6.30
C VAL A 18 -15.79 1.40 7.54
N ALA A 19 -16.28 0.94 8.69
CA ALA A 19 -16.21 1.69 9.95
C ALA A 19 -14.94 1.40 10.74
N LEU A 20 -14.15 0.43 10.34
CA LEU A 20 -12.99 -0.02 11.10
C LEU A 20 -11.89 1.04 11.08
N ARG A 21 -11.39 1.34 12.28
CA ARG A 21 -10.24 2.21 12.45
C ARG A 21 -9.01 1.35 12.67
N MET A 22 -8.00 1.57 11.86
CA MET A 22 -6.78 0.75 11.87
C MET A 22 -5.56 1.63 11.99
N SER A 23 -4.47 1.03 12.45
CA SER A 23 -3.16 1.69 12.41
C SER A 23 -2.54 1.65 11.01
N ILE A 24 -3.15 0.94 10.07
CA ILE A 24 -2.75 0.95 8.68
C ILE A 24 -3.26 2.25 8.05
N ARG A 25 -2.34 3.11 7.64
CA ARG A 25 -2.67 4.41 7.09
C ARG A 25 -2.88 4.38 5.58
N ASN A 26 -2.35 3.38 4.89
CA ASN A 26 -2.38 3.31 3.44
C ASN A 26 -3.29 2.20 2.96
N ILE A 27 -4.30 2.60 2.19
CA ILE A 27 -5.23 1.70 1.51
C ILE A 27 -5.27 2.18 0.07
N ILE A 28 -4.51 1.52 -0.80
CA ILE A 28 -4.23 2.01 -2.14
C ILE A 28 -4.94 1.13 -3.18
N PRO A 29 -5.91 1.67 -3.92
CA PRO A 29 -6.54 0.92 -5.01
C PRO A 29 -5.52 0.63 -6.12
N CYS A 30 -5.49 -0.60 -6.56
CA CYS A 30 -4.55 -1.06 -7.60
C CYS A 30 -5.22 -2.08 -8.49
N VAL A 31 -4.55 -2.38 -9.61
CA VAL A 31 -4.94 -3.47 -10.51
C VAL A 31 -3.75 -4.42 -10.65
N ILE A 32 -3.98 -5.70 -10.47
CA ILE A 32 -2.91 -6.69 -10.62
C ILE A 32 -2.48 -6.73 -12.09
N GLU A 33 -1.18 -6.52 -12.30
CA GLU A 33 -0.60 -6.52 -13.64
C GLU A 33 0.15 -7.80 -13.95
N ASP A 34 0.75 -8.42 -12.95
CA ASP A 34 1.54 -9.62 -13.13
C ASP A 34 1.61 -10.43 -11.83
N ILE A 35 1.70 -11.74 -11.97
CA ILE A 35 1.86 -12.66 -10.85
C ILE A 35 2.89 -13.70 -11.23
N HIS A 36 3.96 -13.80 -10.43
CA HIS A 36 4.94 -14.86 -10.56
C HIS A 36 4.77 -15.85 -9.42
N GLY A 37 4.49 -17.09 -9.76
CA GLY A 37 4.32 -18.15 -8.77
C GLY A 37 5.61 -18.89 -8.51
N GLY A 38 5.93 -19.13 -7.23
CA GLY A 38 6.90 -20.09 -6.79
C GLY A 38 6.17 -21.30 -6.20
N MET A 39 6.90 -22.17 -5.51
CA MET A 39 6.30 -23.36 -4.91
C MET A 39 5.45 -23.03 -3.67
N SER A 40 5.80 -21.98 -2.94
CA SER A 40 5.10 -21.63 -1.71
C SER A 40 4.69 -20.16 -1.65
N MET A 41 5.40 -19.30 -2.39
CA MET A 41 5.16 -17.86 -2.39
C MET A 41 4.94 -17.36 -3.81
N CYS A 42 4.13 -16.32 -3.92
CA CYS A 42 3.86 -15.64 -5.19
C CYS A 42 4.25 -14.17 -5.06
N LYS A 43 4.81 -13.62 -6.12
CA LYS A 43 5.09 -12.18 -6.23
C LYS A 43 4.01 -11.55 -7.08
N VAL A 44 3.33 -10.56 -6.53
CA VAL A 44 2.23 -9.87 -7.20
C VAL A 44 2.66 -8.44 -7.49
N LYS A 45 2.59 -8.06 -8.76
CA LYS A 45 2.85 -6.69 -9.21
C LYS A 45 1.53 -6.00 -9.44
N MET A 46 1.35 -4.84 -8.83
CA MET A 46 0.09 -4.08 -8.89
C MET A 46 0.35 -2.69 -9.42
N LYS A 47 -0.45 -2.27 -10.39
CA LYS A 47 -0.37 -0.92 -10.95
C LYS A 47 -1.20 0.03 -10.09
N VAL A 48 -0.57 1.08 -9.60
CA VAL A 48 -1.21 2.14 -8.81
C VAL A 48 -1.66 3.28 -9.72
N CYS A 49 -0.77 3.74 -10.56
CA CYS A 49 -1.04 4.75 -11.58
C CYS A 49 -0.01 4.59 -12.70
N GLU A 50 -0.07 5.41 -13.71
CA GLU A 50 0.79 5.28 -14.88
C GLU A 50 2.27 5.30 -14.48
N GLY A 51 2.97 4.22 -14.80
CA GLY A 51 4.40 4.07 -14.53
C GLY A 51 4.74 3.77 -13.08
N GLN A 52 3.75 3.59 -12.19
CA GLN A 52 4.02 3.35 -10.77
C GLN A 52 3.34 2.07 -10.28
N TYR A 53 4.11 1.26 -9.58
CA TYR A 53 3.69 -0.08 -9.17
C TYR A 53 4.07 -0.36 -7.73
N LEU A 54 3.24 -1.15 -7.07
CA LEU A 54 3.57 -1.79 -5.80
C LEU A 54 3.74 -3.28 -6.04
N ARG A 55 4.45 -3.93 -5.14
CA ARG A 55 4.62 -5.37 -5.16
C ARG A 55 4.31 -5.96 -3.80
N SER A 56 3.84 -7.19 -3.82
CA SER A 56 3.52 -7.92 -2.59
C SER A 56 4.00 -9.35 -2.73
N SER A 57 4.49 -9.92 -1.64
CA SER A 57 4.77 -11.35 -1.52
C SER A 57 3.62 -11.98 -0.75
N VAL A 58 2.94 -12.93 -1.37
CA VAL A 58 1.82 -13.63 -0.74
C VAL A 58 2.02 -15.14 -0.82
N THR A 59 1.43 -15.87 0.11
CA THR A 59 1.49 -17.33 0.06
C THR A 59 0.63 -17.84 -1.10
N LEU A 60 0.95 -19.05 -1.58
CA LEU A 60 0.14 -19.70 -2.60
C LEU A 60 -1.30 -19.87 -2.13
N GLU A 61 -1.49 -20.21 -0.84
CA GLU A 61 -2.81 -20.37 -0.24
C GLU A 61 -3.60 -19.06 -0.27
N SER A 62 -2.94 -17.94 0.06
CA SER A 62 -3.59 -16.62 0.01
C SER A 62 -3.97 -16.25 -1.42
N ARG A 63 -3.11 -16.55 -2.38
CA ARG A 63 -3.42 -16.31 -3.79
C ARG A 63 -4.67 -17.04 -4.20
N GLN A 64 -4.79 -18.32 -3.81
CA GLN A 64 -5.94 -19.14 -4.14
C GLN A 64 -7.21 -18.69 -3.41
N LEU A 65 -7.07 -18.39 -2.12
CA LEU A 65 -8.19 -17.95 -1.29
C LEU A 65 -8.81 -16.66 -1.82
N LEU A 66 -7.97 -15.72 -2.24
CA LEU A 66 -8.43 -14.44 -2.76
C LEU A 66 -8.67 -14.45 -4.27
N ASP A 67 -8.39 -15.57 -4.92
CA ASP A 67 -8.51 -15.71 -6.38
C ASP A 67 -7.80 -14.57 -7.11
N LEU A 68 -6.53 -14.35 -6.77
CA LEU A 68 -5.74 -13.27 -7.37
C LEU A 68 -5.38 -13.61 -8.81
N GLN A 69 -5.75 -12.72 -9.73
CA GLN A 69 -5.53 -12.88 -11.17
C GLN A 69 -5.14 -11.55 -11.77
N VAL A 70 -4.40 -11.61 -12.87
CA VAL A 70 -4.08 -10.42 -13.66
C VAL A 70 -5.36 -9.73 -14.09
N GLY A 71 -5.42 -8.41 -13.94
CA GLY A 71 -6.58 -7.60 -14.26
C GLY A 71 -7.54 -7.38 -13.10
N LYS A 72 -7.36 -8.08 -11.98
CA LYS A 72 -8.25 -7.94 -10.82
C LYS A 72 -7.93 -6.65 -10.05
N SER A 73 -8.99 -5.94 -9.69
CA SER A 73 -8.88 -4.76 -8.82
C SER A 73 -8.75 -5.20 -7.37
N VAL A 74 -7.74 -4.68 -6.69
CA VAL A 74 -7.44 -5.02 -5.30
C VAL A 74 -7.06 -3.77 -4.53
N LEU A 75 -6.93 -3.91 -3.22
CA LEU A 75 -6.38 -2.89 -2.35
C LEU A 75 -5.02 -3.34 -1.84
N ALA A 76 -4.03 -2.45 -1.92
CA ALA A 76 -2.73 -2.67 -1.30
C ALA A 76 -2.72 -1.89 0.01
N LEU A 77 -2.44 -2.59 1.11
CA LEU A 77 -2.44 -2.01 2.45
C LEU A 77 -1.03 -2.10 3.05
N PHE A 78 -0.58 -1.01 3.64
CA PHE A 78 0.68 -1.03 4.40
C PHE A 78 0.70 0.08 5.45
N LYS A 79 1.46 -0.15 6.50
CA LYS A 79 1.62 0.82 7.57
C LYS A 79 2.56 1.95 7.13
N ALA A 80 2.28 3.15 7.56
CA ALA A 80 3.17 4.30 7.32
C ALA A 80 4.57 4.05 7.86
N SER A 81 4.67 3.38 9.02
CA SER A 81 5.98 3.07 9.64
C SER A 81 6.81 2.06 8.86
N ALA A 82 6.20 1.31 7.94
CA ALA A 82 6.91 0.37 7.07
C ALA A 82 7.39 1.04 5.78
N ALA A 83 6.98 2.26 5.52
CA ALA A 83 7.26 2.98 4.29
C ALA A 83 8.24 4.12 4.54
N THR A 84 9.36 4.11 3.86
CA THR A 84 10.42 5.10 4.04
C THR A 84 10.38 6.15 2.95
N VAL A 85 10.32 7.42 3.35
CA VAL A 85 10.33 8.56 2.43
C VAL A 85 11.77 9.06 2.25
N SER A 86 12.16 9.32 1.00
CA SER A 86 13.51 9.82 0.67
C SER A 86 13.47 10.67 -0.59
N LYS A 87 14.39 11.63 -0.67
CA LYS A 87 14.63 12.39 -1.90
C LYS A 87 15.32 11.55 -2.96
N ASP A 88 16.06 10.55 -2.53
CA ASP A 88 16.88 9.73 -3.42
C ASP A 88 16.03 8.62 -4.04
N LYS A 89 16.21 8.44 -5.34
CA LYS A 89 15.54 7.36 -6.05
C LYS A 89 16.03 6.01 -5.50
N PRO A 90 15.10 5.10 -5.15
CA PRO A 90 15.49 3.75 -4.72
C PRO A 90 16.28 3.03 -5.81
N GLU A 91 17.16 2.12 -5.38
CA GLU A 91 17.90 1.28 -6.32
C GLU A 91 16.95 0.49 -7.22
N GLU A 92 17.37 0.18 -8.45
CA GLU A 92 16.53 -0.52 -9.43
C GLU A 92 16.01 -1.87 -8.91
N ARG A 93 16.77 -2.56 -8.10
CA ARG A 93 16.32 -3.82 -7.49
C ARG A 93 15.25 -3.62 -6.41
N SER A 94 15.13 -2.40 -5.90
CA SER A 94 14.04 -2.03 -4.98
C SER A 94 12.83 -1.67 -5.82
N ARG A 95 12.00 -2.65 -6.13
CA ARG A 95 10.93 -2.50 -7.10
C ARG A 95 9.59 -2.11 -6.50
N CYS A 96 9.54 -1.83 -5.22
CA CYS A 96 8.29 -1.47 -4.55
C CYS A 96 8.42 -0.07 -3.97
N PHE A 97 8.18 0.91 -4.83
CA PHE A 97 8.23 2.32 -4.43
C PHE A 97 7.28 3.14 -5.29
N LEU A 98 6.88 4.29 -4.74
CA LEU A 98 6.03 5.26 -5.42
C LEU A 98 6.73 6.61 -5.39
N PHE A 99 6.31 7.50 -6.27
CA PHE A 99 6.86 8.84 -6.41
C PHE A 99 5.73 9.86 -6.32
N GLY A 100 5.95 10.93 -5.57
CA GLY A 100 4.95 11.96 -5.43
C GLY A 100 5.52 13.23 -4.83
N GLN A 101 4.64 14.16 -4.51
CA GLN A 101 5.00 15.43 -3.91
C GLN A 101 4.53 15.49 -2.47
N VAL A 102 5.37 16.05 -1.62
CA VAL A 102 5.04 16.24 -0.20
C VAL A 102 3.88 17.22 -0.07
N SER A 103 2.82 16.79 0.59
CA SER A 103 1.66 17.62 0.90
C SER A 103 1.53 17.92 2.39
N ARG A 104 2.17 17.14 3.25
CA ARG A 104 2.15 17.34 4.70
C ARG A 104 3.44 16.83 5.31
N LEU A 105 3.97 17.58 6.27
CA LEU A 105 5.23 17.28 6.94
C LEU A 105 5.08 17.29 8.45
N PRO A 106 5.86 16.46 9.17
CA PRO A 106 6.00 16.60 10.62
C PRO A 106 6.91 17.77 10.95
N GLN A 107 7.07 18.06 12.24
CA GLN A 107 8.07 19.05 12.70
C GLN A 107 9.47 18.59 12.26
N LYS A 108 10.27 19.55 11.75
CA LYS A 108 11.57 19.25 11.14
C LYS A 108 12.53 18.43 12.00
N GLU A 109 12.59 18.73 13.30
CA GLU A 109 13.54 18.07 14.19
C GLU A 109 13.14 16.67 14.61
N LYS A 110 11.86 16.37 14.57
CA LYS A 110 11.35 15.12 15.15
C LYS A 110 11.18 13.98 14.14
N GLY A 111 10.98 14.33 12.88
CA GLY A 111 10.55 13.31 11.92
C GLY A 111 9.13 12.86 12.21
N GLY A 112 8.68 11.85 11.52
CA GLY A 112 7.35 11.29 11.67
C GLY A 112 6.70 11.00 10.33
N GLU A 113 5.37 11.03 10.30
CA GLU A 113 4.60 10.75 9.10
C GLU A 113 4.66 11.90 8.10
N VAL A 114 4.93 11.54 6.85
CA VAL A 114 4.92 12.46 5.70
C VAL A 114 3.81 12.00 4.77
N THR A 115 2.97 12.93 4.33
CA THR A 115 1.96 12.62 3.32
C THR A 115 2.45 13.08 1.96
N LEU A 116 2.38 12.17 1.00
CA LEU A 116 2.69 12.44 -0.40
C LEU A 116 1.41 12.40 -1.21
N ARG A 117 1.33 13.27 -2.21
CA ARG A 117 0.29 13.20 -3.23
C ARG A 117 0.87 12.59 -4.49
N LEU A 118 0.28 11.50 -4.95
CA LEU A 118 0.64 10.85 -6.20
C LEU A 118 0.05 11.59 -7.40
N PRO A 119 0.56 11.37 -8.63
CA PRO A 119 0.02 12.01 -9.82
C PRO A 119 -1.47 11.78 -10.04
N ASN A 120 -2.00 10.65 -9.59
CA ASN A 120 -3.43 10.32 -9.70
C ASN A 120 -4.28 10.94 -8.60
N GLY A 121 -3.71 11.77 -7.73
CA GLY A 121 -4.42 12.45 -6.65
C GLY A 121 -4.55 11.66 -5.36
N LEU A 122 -4.11 10.41 -5.32
CA LEU A 122 -4.12 9.62 -4.10
C LEU A 122 -3.08 10.11 -3.11
N ASN A 123 -3.41 10.04 -1.83
CA ASN A 123 -2.47 10.35 -0.75
C ASN A 123 -1.86 9.06 -0.22
N VAL A 124 -0.55 9.11 0.04
CA VAL A 124 0.20 8.01 0.61
C VAL A 124 1.00 8.54 1.79
N VAL A 125 1.07 7.78 2.87
CA VAL A 125 1.75 8.19 4.09
C VAL A 125 2.95 7.28 4.35
N GLY A 126 4.10 7.90 4.51
CA GLY A 126 5.33 7.20 4.88
C GLY A 126 5.98 7.86 6.07
N PHE A 127 7.16 7.41 6.43
CA PHE A 127 7.88 7.87 7.60
C PHE A 127 9.23 8.45 7.21
N ILE A 128 9.61 9.56 7.85
CA ILE A 128 10.92 10.17 7.66
C ILE A 128 11.55 10.47 9.01
N ARG A 129 12.86 10.38 9.04
CA ARG A 129 13.65 10.74 10.24
C ARG A 129 13.71 12.25 10.39
N GLY A 130 14.04 12.72 11.60
CA GLY A 130 14.23 14.14 11.87
C GLY A 130 15.36 14.76 11.03
N ASN A 131 15.33 16.07 10.91
CA ASN A 131 16.31 16.86 10.14
C ASN A 131 16.33 16.48 8.65
N HIS A 132 15.16 16.24 8.09
CA HIS A 132 15.01 15.73 6.72
C HIS A 132 15.22 16.77 5.61
N GLY A 133 15.07 18.05 5.91
CA GLY A 133 15.24 19.10 4.91
C GLY A 133 14.16 19.15 3.82
N LEU A 134 13.06 18.46 4.00
CA LEU A 134 11.95 18.47 3.04
C LEU A 134 11.06 19.68 3.25
N GLU A 135 10.41 20.11 2.17
CA GLU A 135 9.43 21.18 2.18
C GLU A 135 8.14 20.69 1.50
N ILE A 136 7.03 21.39 1.75
CA ILE A 136 5.80 21.13 1.02
C ILE A 136 6.08 21.33 -0.48
N GLY A 137 5.67 20.38 -1.31
CA GLY A 137 5.93 20.39 -2.74
C GLY A 137 7.21 19.67 -3.15
N SER A 138 8.07 19.28 -2.20
CA SER A 138 9.26 18.48 -2.52
C SER A 138 8.89 17.21 -3.24
N GLU A 139 9.63 16.87 -4.29
CA GLU A 139 9.48 15.59 -4.97
C GLU A 139 10.26 14.52 -4.24
N VAL A 140 9.59 13.44 -3.88
CA VAL A 140 10.18 12.39 -3.04
C VAL A 140 9.70 11.01 -3.49
N TYR A 141 10.42 10.00 -3.05
CA TYR A 141 10.07 8.59 -3.22
C TYR A 141 9.63 8.01 -1.89
N ILE A 142 8.72 7.06 -1.95
CA ILE A 142 8.31 6.28 -0.80
C ILE A 142 8.54 4.81 -1.14
N GLN A 143 9.34 4.14 -0.33
CA GLN A 143 9.74 2.75 -0.55
C GLN A 143 9.12 1.86 0.52
N ILE A 144 8.53 0.77 0.08
CA ILE A 144 7.85 -0.20 0.96
C ILE A 144 8.42 -1.59 0.71
N PRO A 145 8.84 -2.34 1.75
CA PRO A 145 9.22 -3.73 1.55
C PRO A 145 8.04 -4.55 1.04
N GLU A 146 8.28 -5.43 0.08
CA GLU A 146 7.22 -6.26 -0.51
C GLU A 146 6.46 -7.07 0.53
N GLN A 147 7.15 -7.58 1.54
CA GLN A 147 6.53 -8.37 2.61
C GLN A 147 5.64 -7.53 3.54
N SER A 148 5.74 -6.20 3.47
CA SER A 148 4.91 -5.31 4.27
C SER A 148 3.63 -4.88 3.55
N VAL A 149 3.49 -5.22 2.28
CA VAL A 149 2.29 -4.90 1.50
C VAL A 149 1.30 -6.05 1.58
N VAL A 150 0.13 -5.77 2.12
CA VAL A 150 -0.97 -6.73 2.26
C VAL A 150 -1.98 -6.47 1.15
N ILE A 151 -2.49 -7.54 0.55
CA ILE A 151 -3.52 -7.42 -0.49
C ILE A 151 -4.87 -7.73 0.13
N ALA A 152 -5.86 -6.88 -0.13
CA ALA A 152 -7.22 -7.06 0.33
C ALA A 152 -8.20 -6.87 -0.81
N LEU A 153 -9.38 -7.44 -0.65
CA LEU A 153 -10.49 -7.29 -1.58
C LEU A 153 -11.64 -6.60 -0.87
N LEU A 154 -12.41 -5.81 -1.62
CA LEU A 154 -13.66 -5.28 -1.15
C LEU A 154 -14.78 -6.27 -1.51
N GLY A 155 -15.53 -6.63 -0.51
CA GLY A 155 -16.68 -7.48 -0.69
C GLY A 155 -16.42 -8.92 -0.91
#